data_cc6a45c70b74ecfa71223a1e52846eec
#
_entry.id   cc6a45c70b74ecfa71223a1e52846eec
#
_cell.length_a   1.000
_cell.length_b   1.000
_cell.length_c   1.000
_cell.angle_alpha   90.00
_cell.angle_beta   90.00
_cell.angle_gamma   90.00
#
_symmetry.space_group_name_H-M   'P 1'
#
loop_
_entity.id
_entity.type
_entity.pdbx_description
1 polymer ?
#
loop_
_entity_poly.entity_id
_entity_poly.type
_entity_poly.pdbx_seq_one_letter_code
_entity_poly.pdbx_strand_id
1 'polypeptide(L)'
;YIDRFASPAITKFTIVVPMKQVLASMITDPATGIKKIVIPRNSEFIIEDTIFSIQYPIEIKQLIHGGIQVVYDTDTKSPLQSLSTNVVDYKITKIKNLDDDVLIMDVDVVQFTIKSKTTEINSAKLMRQTIDFNDQFYYARVYYKNNASNSKWKEIKTTHTDQVYDIGEVTAVLKVINNKLEVYIPQIYFTNNMVSGSVRVDIYQTKGEISISLDKFKPSSFKARWIAIDKADNTVAVAAWVKIPDVFIYSNETVYGGKNQLSFDQLRKRVMTNAIGDRNVPITNAQITAHIENRGFDIVKTVDLVTNRIFH
;
A
#
# COMPACT_ATOMS: atom_id res chain seq x y z
N TYR A 1 9.90 -17.30 -8.16
CA TYR A 1 9.19 -16.80 -6.97
C TYR A 1 7.69 -16.84 -7.27
N ILE A 2 6.92 -17.57 -6.47
CA ILE A 2 5.47 -17.64 -6.63
C ILE A 2 4.85 -16.73 -5.60
N ASP A 3 4.23 -15.65 -6.05
CA ASP A 3 3.45 -14.78 -5.19
C ASP A 3 2.13 -15.44 -4.85
N ARG A 4 2.00 -15.85 -3.58
CA ARG A 4 0.80 -16.52 -3.05
C ARG A 4 -0.18 -15.55 -2.40
N PHE A 5 0.26 -14.34 -2.10
CA PHE A 5 -0.56 -13.38 -1.38
C PHE A 5 -1.52 -12.62 -2.32
N ALA A 6 -2.55 -12.07 -1.74
CA ALA A 6 -3.45 -11.19 -2.47
C ALA A 6 -2.74 -9.90 -2.89
N SER A 7 -3.17 -9.31 -3.98
CA SER A 7 -2.79 -7.96 -4.35
C SER A 7 -4.01 -7.04 -4.40
N PRO A 8 -3.88 -5.79 -3.95
CA PRO A 8 -4.98 -4.85 -3.97
C PRO A 8 -5.30 -4.37 -5.39
N ALA A 9 -6.52 -3.92 -5.59
CA ALA A 9 -6.86 -3.10 -6.75
C ALA A 9 -6.24 -1.72 -6.62
N ILE A 10 -5.73 -1.20 -7.72
CA ILE A 10 -5.18 0.16 -7.83
C ILE A 10 -6.04 0.90 -8.83
N THR A 11 -6.49 2.08 -8.47
CA THR A 11 -7.33 2.91 -9.33
C THR A 11 -7.05 4.40 -9.09
N LYS A 12 -7.66 5.23 -9.90
CA LYS A 12 -7.54 6.68 -9.79
C LYS A 12 -8.87 7.28 -9.36
N PHE A 13 -8.84 8.07 -8.30
CA PHE A 13 -10.00 8.84 -7.84
C PHE A 13 -9.78 10.32 -8.04
N THR A 14 -10.87 11.02 -8.29
CA THR A 14 -10.88 12.47 -8.35
C THR A 14 -11.34 13.03 -7.01
N ILE A 15 -10.49 13.83 -6.37
CA ILE A 15 -10.77 14.55 -5.14
C ILE A 15 -11.11 15.98 -5.50
N VAL A 16 -12.25 16.47 -4.98
CA VAL A 16 -12.71 17.85 -5.16
C VAL A 16 -12.78 18.53 -3.81
N VAL A 17 -12.12 19.67 -3.67
CA VAL A 17 -12.10 20.43 -2.42
C VAL A 17 -12.18 21.93 -2.71
N PRO A 18 -12.98 22.74 -1.92
CA PRO A 18 -13.04 24.18 -2.10
C PRO A 18 -11.68 24.85 -1.86
N MET A 19 -11.20 25.62 -2.84
CA MET A 19 -9.86 26.20 -2.80
C MET A 19 -9.69 27.19 -1.64
N LYS A 20 -10.73 27.94 -1.30
CA LYS A 20 -10.75 28.85 -0.16
C LYS A 20 -10.48 28.15 1.17
N GLN A 21 -11.05 26.97 1.38
CA GLN A 21 -10.80 26.16 2.59
C GLN A 21 -9.37 25.65 2.64
N VAL A 22 -8.84 25.19 1.49
CA VAL A 22 -7.45 24.75 1.38
C VAL A 22 -6.49 25.88 1.74
N LEU A 23 -6.66 27.05 1.13
CA LEU A 23 -5.80 28.22 1.37
C LEU A 23 -5.90 28.73 2.83
N ALA A 24 -7.10 28.78 3.40
CA ALA A 24 -7.31 29.18 4.77
C ALA A 24 -6.69 28.24 5.80
N SER A 25 -6.54 26.96 5.43
CA SER A 25 -6.00 25.91 6.30
C SER A 25 -4.51 25.66 6.10
N MET A 26 -3.86 26.28 5.10
CA MET A 26 -2.43 26.13 4.86
C MET A 26 -1.60 26.69 6.01
N ILE A 27 -0.50 26.00 6.32
CA ILE A 27 0.46 26.40 7.33
C ILE A 27 1.74 26.87 6.64
N THR A 28 2.27 27.99 7.11
CA THR A 28 3.55 28.52 6.61
C THR A 28 4.71 27.74 7.19
N ASP A 29 5.55 27.20 6.33
CA ASP A 29 6.82 26.61 6.74
C ASP A 29 7.79 27.73 7.14
N PRO A 30 8.24 27.78 8.41
CA PRO A 30 9.09 28.87 8.88
C PRO A 30 10.47 28.92 8.21
N ALA A 31 10.95 27.80 7.67
CA ALA A 31 12.25 27.72 7.02
C ALA A 31 12.22 28.24 5.58
N THR A 32 11.12 28.03 4.86
CA THR A 32 11.02 28.32 3.42
C THR A 32 10.04 29.44 3.09
N GLY A 33 9.17 29.84 4.04
CA GLY A 33 8.08 30.77 3.81
C GLY A 33 6.94 30.24 2.93
N ILE A 34 7.04 29.00 2.46
CA ILE A 34 6.04 28.34 1.62
C ILE A 34 4.88 27.91 2.49
N LYS A 35 3.66 28.23 2.06
CA LYS A 35 2.47 27.70 2.70
C LYS A 35 2.14 26.33 2.15
N LYS A 36 1.82 25.39 3.01
CA LYS A 36 1.47 24.04 2.61
C LYS A 36 0.43 23.39 3.48
N ILE A 37 -0.26 22.41 2.91
CA ILE A 37 -1.12 21.47 3.59
C ILE A 37 -0.82 20.07 3.06
N VAL A 38 -0.93 19.04 3.88
CA VAL A 38 -0.55 17.67 3.53
C VAL A 38 -1.70 16.72 3.74
N ILE A 39 -2.04 15.95 2.72
CA ILE A 39 -2.87 14.76 2.84
C ILE A 39 -1.94 13.62 3.24
N PRO A 40 -2.07 13.08 4.47
CA PRO A 40 -1.11 12.08 4.94
C PRO A 40 -1.23 10.77 4.18
N ARG A 41 -0.14 10.06 4.06
CA ARG A 41 -0.07 8.69 3.58
C ARG A 41 -1.01 7.79 4.38
N ASN A 42 -1.55 6.77 3.73
CA ASN A 42 -2.50 5.81 4.31
C ASN A 42 -3.82 6.44 4.80
N SER A 43 -4.13 7.66 4.33
CA SER A 43 -5.46 8.24 4.55
C SER A 43 -6.52 7.39 3.84
N GLU A 44 -7.59 7.09 4.55
CA GLU A 44 -8.63 6.16 4.12
C GLU A 44 -9.85 6.93 3.62
N PHE A 45 -10.36 6.51 2.46
CA PHE A 45 -11.66 6.94 1.91
C PHE A 45 -12.58 5.73 1.90
N ILE A 46 -13.76 5.89 2.48
CA ILE A 46 -14.77 4.84 2.53
C ILE A 46 -15.83 5.17 1.50
N ILE A 47 -15.91 4.36 0.44
CA ILE A 47 -16.91 4.50 -0.61
C ILE A 47 -17.70 3.20 -0.65
N GLU A 48 -19.02 3.31 -0.44
CA GLU A 48 -19.84 2.15 -0.12
C GLU A 48 -19.20 1.37 1.04
N ASP A 49 -19.02 0.14 1.03
CA ASP A 49 -18.39 -0.63 2.11
C ASP A 49 -16.91 -0.96 1.80
N THR A 50 -16.31 -0.23 0.88
CA THR A 50 -14.94 -0.49 0.46
C THR A 50 -14.02 0.68 0.82
N ILE A 51 -12.90 0.33 1.47
CA ILE A 51 -11.90 1.27 1.91
C ILE A 51 -10.79 1.34 0.85
N PHE A 52 -10.47 2.56 0.44
CA PHE A 52 -9.34 2.89 -0.41
C PHE A 52 -8.39 3.79 0.36
N SER A 53 -7.10 3.65 0.11
CA SER A 53 -6.08 4.40 0.84
C SER A 53 -5.11 5.09 -0.13
N ILE A 54 -4.69 6.28 0.24
CA ILE A 54 -3.60 6.99 -0.45
C ILE A 54 -2.28 6.36 -0.04
N GLN A 55 -1.45 6.01 -1.01
CA GLN A 55 -0.18 5.32 -0.76
C GLN A 55 0.96 6.27 -0.45
N TYR A 56 0.97 7.45 -1.06
CA TYR A 56 1.97 8.50 -0.85
C TYR A 56 1.32 9.75 -0.29
N PRO A 57 1.98 10.50 0.60
CA PRO A 57 1.49 11.80 1.03
C PRO A 57 1.34 12.74 -0.17
N ILE A 58 0.34 13.59 -0.14
CA ILE A 58 0.13 14.62 -1.16
C ILE A 58 0.34 15.96 -0.50
N GLU A 59 1.28 16.75 -1.00
CA GLU A 59 1.52 18.11 -0.57
C GLU A 59 0.88 19.11 -1.54
N ILE A 60 0.02 19.97 -1.02
CA ILE A 60 -0.54 21.11 -1.73
C ILE A 60 0.20 22.35 -1.22
N LYS A 61 0.95 23.01 -2.09
CA LYS A 61 1.83 24.15 -1.77
C LYS A 61 1.36 25.41 -2.46
N GLN A 62 1.39 26.53 -1.76
CA GLN A 62 1.28 27.84 -2.35
C GLN A 62 2.67 28.44 -2.48
N LEU A 63 3.11 28.63 -3.72
CA LEU A 63 4.39 29.24 -4.03
C LEU A 63 4.41 30.73 -3.69
N ILE A 64 5.59 31.32 -3.58
CA ILE A 64 5.78 32.74 -3.23
C ILE A 64 5.03 33.67 -4.19
N HIS A 65 4.91 33.28 -5.46
CA HIS A 65 4.18 34.04 -6.48
C HIS A 65 2.66 33.76 -6.50
N GLY A 66 2.11 33.08 -5.49
CA GLY A 66 0.70 32.76 -5.37
C GLY A 66 0.23 31.54 -6.18
N GLY A 67 1.10 30.95 -6.99
CA GLY A 67 0.79 29.72 -7.74
C GLY A 67 0.59 28.53 -6.80
N ILE A 68 -0.30 27.61 -7.19
CA ILE A 68 -0.52 26.36 -6.47
C ILE A 68 0.23 25.25 -7.16
N GLN A 69 0.83 24.37 -6.38
CA GLN A 69 1.47 23.15 -6.82
C GLN A 69 0.96 21.98 -5.98
N VAL A 70 0.64 20.87 -6.65
CA VAL A 70 0.23 19.63 -5.99
C VAL A 70 1.20 18.51 -6.38
N VAL A 71 1.83 17.90 -5.40
CA VAL A 71 2.87 16.88 -5.63
C VAL A 71 2.71 15.72 -4.67
N TYR A 72 3.08 14.52 -5.13
CA TYR A 72 3.31 13.38 -4.24
C TYR A 72 4.66 13.55 -3.53
N ASP A 73 4.68 13.30 -2.24
CA ASP A 73 5.93 13.16 -1.52
C ASP A 73 6.45 11.73 -1.65
N THR A 74 7.48 11.56 -2.47
CA THR A 74 8.12 10.27 -2.75
C THR A 74 9.26 9.94 -1.79
N ASP A 75 9.60 10.82 -0.86
CA ASP A 75 10.64 10.57 0.16
C ASP A 75 10.22 9.45 1.13
N THR A 76 8.92 9.20 1.25
CA THR A 76 8.40 8.04 1.97
C THR A 76 8.65 6.78 1.15
N LYS A 77 9.64 6.01 1.54
CA LYS A 77 9.94 4.72 0.90
C LYS A 77 8.74 3.79 1.00
N SER A 78 8.13 3.48 -0.13
CA SER A 78 7.16 2.41 -0.24
C SER A 78 7.73 1.28 -1.09
N PRO A 79 7.78 0.05 -0.61
CA PRO A 79 8.24 -1.10 -1.41
C PRO A 79 7.22 -1.49 -2.48
N LEU A 80 6.02 -0.89 -2.48
CA LEU A 80 4.89 -1.36 -3.26
C LEU A 80 4.77 -0.75 -4.63
N GLN A 81 5.20 0.50 -4.79
CA GLN A 81 5.01 1.26 -6.02
C GLN A 81 6.13 2.28 -6.19
N SER A 82 6.66 2.37 -7.39
CA SER A 82 7.50 3.49 -7.82
C SER A 82 6.65 4.42 -8.68
N LEU A 83 6.63 5.71 -8.35
CA LEU A 83 6.00 6.72 -9.19
C LEU A 83 6.97 7.13 -10.29
N SER A 84 6.48 7.21 -11.52
CA SER A 84 7.25 7.74 -12.65
C SER A 84 7.45 9.25 -12.54
N THR A 85 6.51 9.94 -11.92
CA THR A 85 6.57 11.37 -11.61
C THR A 85 6.01 11.64 -10.23
N ASN A 86 6.43 12.71 -9.58
CA ASN A 86 5.87 13.16 -8.30
C ASN A 86 4.76 14.21 -8.47
N VAL A 87 4.35 14.51 -9.68
CA VAL A 87 3.30 15.49 -9.95
C VAL A 87 1.94 14.79 -9.90
N VAL A 88 1.00 15.40 -9.19
CA VAL A 88 -0.41 15.02 -9.18
C VAL A 88 -1.11 15.79 -10.27
N ASP A 89 -1.92 15.14 -11.08
CA ASP A 89 -2.77 15.82 -12.04
C ASP A 89 -3.82 16.63 -11.31
N TYR A 90 -3.84 17.95 -11.49
CA TYR A 90 -4.80 18.81 -10.83
C TYR A 90 -5.22 19.99 -11.71
N LYS A 91 -6.36 20.53 -11.39
CA LYS A 91 -6.85 21.79 -11.96
C LYS A 91 -7.59 22.61 -10.92
N ILE A 92 -7.55 23.93 -11.06
CA ILE A 92 -8.35 24.87 -10.30
C ILE A 92 -9.37 25.45 -11.25
N THR A 93 -10.64 25.33 -10.91
CA THR A 93 -11.73 25.79 -11.78
C THR A 93 -12.92 26.29 -10.96
N LYS A 94 -13.74 27.11 -11.60
CA LYS A 94 -15.04 27.51 -11.06
C LYS A 94 -16.09 26.48 -11.43
N ILE A 95 -16.83 26.01 -10.43
CA ILE A 95 -18.02 25.19 -10.67
C ILE A 95 -19.24 26.12 -10.69
N LYS A 96 -20.10 25.94 -11.70
CA LYS A 96 -21.35 26.64 -11.82
C LYS A 96 -22.18 26.45 -10.53
N ASN A 97 -22.61 27.55 -9.91
CA ASN A 97 -23.30 27.59 -8.62
C ASN A 97 -22.42 27.49 -7.35
N LEU A 98 -21.11 27.57 -7.45
CA LEU A 98 -20.22 27.80 -6.32
C LEU A 98 -19.52 29.15 -6.51
N ASP A 99 -19.56 30.00 -5.48
CA ASP A 99 -18.90 31.32 -5.53
C ASP A 99 -17.36 31.21 -5.52
N ASP A 100 -16.83 30.07 -5.10
CA ASP A 100 -15.41 29.86 -4.92
C ASP A 100 -14.83 28.88 -5.97
N ASP A 101 -13.54 29.05 -6.26
CA ASP A 101 -12.79 28.08 -7.04
C ASP A 101 -12.66 26.76 -6.28
N VAL A 102 -12.61 25.65 -7.01
CA VAL A 102 -12.36 24.33 -6.46
C VAL A 102 -11.05 23.79 -7.00
N LEU A 103 -10.32 23.10 -6.14
CA LEU A 103 -9.18 22.27 -6.49
C LEU A 103 -9.70 20.87 -6.79
N ILE A 104 -9.42 20.40 -7.99
CA ILE A 104 -9.74 19.04 -8.46
C ILE A 104 -8.43 18.33 -8.67
N MET A 105 -8.25 17.17 -8.05
CA MET A 105 -7.03 16.38 -8.10
C MET A 105 -7.34 14.94 -8.46
N ASP A 106 -6.60 14.37 -9.40
CA ASP A 106 -6.66 12.94 -9.73
C ASP A 106 -5.54 12.21 -8.99
N VAL A 107 -5.91 11.34 -8.06
CA VAL A 107 -4.97 10.67 -7.16
C VAL A 107 -5.04 9.16 -7.30
N ASP A 108 -3.88 8.52 -7.26
CA ASP A 108 -3.80 7.06 -7.21
C ASP A 108 -4.17 6.58 -5.81
N VAL A 109 -5.12 5.66 -5.77
CA VAL A 109 -5.61 5.02 -4.54
C VAL A 109 -5.53 3.51 -4.66
N VAL A 110 -5.30 2.88 -3.54
CA VAL A 110 -5.11 1.43 -3.43
C VAL A 110 -6.11 0.86 -2.44
N GLN A 111 -6.75 -0.23 -2.82
CA GLN A 111 -7.76 -0.88 -1.99
C GLN A 111 -7.08 -1.71 -0.90
N PHE A 112 -6.76 -1.12 0.22
CA PHE A 112 -6.28 -1.83 1.40
C PHE A 112 -6.70 -1.14 2.70
N THR A 113 -6.66 -1.90 3.76
CA THR A 113 -6.81 -1.42 5.13
C THR A 113 -5.57 -1.77 5.95
N ILE A 114 -5.32 -1.04 7.03
CA ILE A 114 -4.18 -1.30 7.90
C ILE A 114 -4.67 -1.68 9.29
N LYS A 115 -4.26 -2.86 9.74
CA LYS A 115 -4.41 -3.28 11.15
C LYS A 115 -3.08 -3.16 11.85
N SER A 116 -3.01 -2.31 12.87
CA SER A 116 -1.78 -2.05 13.62
C SER A 116 -1.86 -2.68 15.00
N LYS A 117 -0.76 -3.27 15.43
CA LYS A 117 -0.60 -3.77 16.82
C LYS A 117 0.77 -3.36 17.35
N THR A 118 0.77 -2.73 18.51
CA THR A 118 1.99 -2.34 19.24
C THR A 118 2.17 -3.26 20.44
N THR A 119 3.38 -3.72 20.65
CA THR A 119 3.76 -4.56 21.80
C THR A 119 5.01 -4.01 22.43
N GLU A 120 5.01 -3.87 23.74
CA GLU A 120 6.20 -3.49 24.51
C GLU A 120 7.12 -4.69 24.69
N ILE A 121 8.41 -4.45 24.58
CA ILE A 121 9.44 -5.45 24.80
C ILE A 121 9.99 -5.27 26.21
N ASN A 122 9.60 -6.14 27.10
CA ASN A 122 9.95 -6.03 28.54
C ASN A 122 11.20 -6.81 28.94
N SER A 123 11.80 -7.57 28.04
CA SER A 123 13.00 -8.36 28.36
C SER A 123 13.74 -8.82 27.10
N ALA A 124 15.00 -9.26 27.27
CA ALA A 124 15.82 -9.87 26.23
C ALA A 124 15.30 -11.25 25.73
N LYS A 125 14.00 -11.50 25.84
CA LYS A 125 13.37 -12.71 25.34
C LYS A 125 12.96 -12.51 23.88
N LEU A 126 12.94 -13.60 23.14
CA LEU A 126 12.43 -13.68 21.79
C LEU A 126 11.08 -12.95 21.67
N MET A 127 11.05 -11.87 20.90
CA MET A 127 9.78 -11.22 20.61
C MET A 127 9.06 -12.06 19.54
N ARG A 128 7.98 -12.70 19.98
CA ARG A 128 7.09 -13.45 19.10
C ARG A 128 5.67 -13.01 19.32
N GLN A 129 5.00 -12.61 18.25
CA GLN A 129 3.65 -12.09 18.31
C GLN A 129 2.82 -12.68 17.19
N THR A 130 1.60 -13.10 17.53
CA THR A 130 0.60 -13.52 16.56
C THR A 130 -0.51 -12.48 16.49
N ILE A 131 -0.90 -12.12 15.30
CA ILE A 131 -1.91 -11.11 15.02
C ILE A 131 -2.91 -11.69 14.05
N ASP A 132 -4.18 -11.75 14.46
CA ASP A 132 -5.28 -12.15 13.58
C ASP A 132 -5.65 -10.99 12.65
N PHE A 133 -6.02 -11.31 11.40
CA PHE A 133 -6.54 -10.36 10.44
C PHE A 133 -7.77 -10.92 9.73
N ASN A 134 -8.63 -10.05 9.19
CA ASN A 134 -9.95 -10.45 8.72
C ASN A 134 -10.02 -10.65 7.20
N ASP A 135 -9.36 -9.77 6.45
CA ASP A 135 -9.31 -9.80 4.99
C ASP A 135 -8.09 -10.59 4.50
N GLN A 136 -7.80 -10.56 3.21
CA GLN A 136 -6.65 -11.25 2.65
C GLN A 136 -5.36 -10.50 2.97
N PHE A 137 -4.31 -11.23 3.32
CA PHE A 137 -2.99 -10.66 3.58
C PHE A 137 -2.38 -10.15 2.27
N TYR A 138 -1.90 -8.91 2.32
CA TYR A 138 -1.14 -8.33 1.24
C TYR A 138 0.35 -8.27 1.62
N TYR A 139 0.70 -7.48 2.65
CA TYR A 139 2.03 -7.44 3.21
C TYR A 139 2.01 -6.87 4.63
N ALA A 140 3.16 -6.80 5.29
CA ALA A 140 3.26 -6.16 6.60
C ALA A 140 4.55 -5.37 6.74
N ARG A 141 4.49 -4.31 7.54
CA ARG A 141 5.65 -3.53 7.97
C ARG A 141 5.84 -3.68 9.46
N VAL A 142 7.09 -3.73 9.87
CA VAL A 142 7.46 -3.82 11.29
C VAL A 142 8.32 -2.63 11.64
N TYR A 143 8.01 -2.01 12.77
CA TYR A 143 8.71 -0.85 13.27
C TYR A 143 9.14 -1.09 14.70
N TYR A 144 10.26 -0.52 15.11
CA TYR A 144 10.62 -0.46 16.51
C TYR A 144 10.87 0.97 16.96
N LYS A 145 10.66 1.19 18.24
CA LYS A 145 10.90 2.44 18.93
C LYS A 145 11.59 2.14 20.23
N ASN A 146 12.77 2.76 20.46
CA ASN A 146 13.54 2.63 21.73
C ASN A 146 12.89 3.40 22.87
N ASN A 147 13.23 3.05 24.09
CA ASN A 147 12.69 3.69 25.29
C ASN A 147 13.19 5.13 25.54
N ALA A 148 14.11 5.65 24.74
CA ALA A 148 14.58 7.03 24.90
C ALA A 148 13.45 8.03 24.63
N SER A 149 13.38 9.11 25.43
CA SER A 149 12.27 10.07 25.46
C SER A 149 11.93 10.73 24.11
N ASN A 150 12.88 10.83 23.20
CA ASN A 150 12.71 11.44 21.86
C ASN A 150 12.87 10.44 20.71
N SER A 151 12.77 9.13 20.98
CA SER A 151 12.94 8.15 19.91
C SER A 151 11.74 8.14 18.97
N LYS A 152 12.05 8.02 17.67
CA LYS A 152 11.05 7.86 16.60
C LYS A 152 10.91 6.39 16.22
N TRP A 153 9.77 6.03 15.65
CA TRP A 153 9.60 4.72 15.06
C TRP A 153 10.58 4.56 13.88
N LYS A 154 11.30 3.44 13.87
CA LYS A 154 12.23 3.06 12.80
C LYS A 154 11.71 1.79 12.15
N GLU A 155 11.51 1.82 10.83
CA GLU A 155 11.15 0.63 10.06
C GLU A 155 12.33 -0.34 10.01
N ILE A 156 12.06 -1.62 10.16
CA ILE A 156 13.05 -2.70 10.07
C ILE A 156 12.74 -3.59 8.88
N LYS A 157 13.75 -4.26 8.36
CA LYS A 157 13.59 -5.22 7.28
C LYS A 157 12.67 -6.36 7.70
N THR A 158 11.95 -6.90 6.73
CA THR A 158 11.10 -8.07 6.91
C THR A 158 11.50 -9.18 5.94
N THR A 159 11.41 -10.44 6.39
CA THR A 159 11.64 -11.62 5.55
C THR A 159 10.60 -12.69 5.85
N HIS A 160 10.31 -13.53 4.88
CA HIS A 160 9.43 -14.70 5.05
C HIS A 160 10.22 -16.00 5.29
N THR A 161 11.54 -15.93 5.32
CA THR A 161 12.43 -17.06 5.60
C THR A 161 13.22 -16.81 6.87
N ASP A 162 13.32 -17.81 7.72
CA ASP A 162 14.10 -17.79 8.95
C ASP A 162 15.55 -18.25 8.74
N GLN A 163 15.93 -18.56 7.52
CA GLN A 163 17.28 -19.03 7.18
C GLN A 163 18.23 -17.93 6.72
N VAL A 164 17.69 -16.80 6.26
CA VAL A 164 18.47 -15.70 5.67
C VAL A 164 18.08 -14.38 6.31
N TYR A 165 18.81 -13.93 7.29
CA TYR A 165 18.74 -12.58 7.82
C TYR A 165 20.13 -12.04 8.13
N ASP A 166 20.28 -10.74 7.95
CA ASP A 166 21.55 -10.06 8.22
C ASP A 166 21.72 -9.83 9.72
N ILE A 167 22.86 -10.26 10.27
CA ILE A 167 23.18 -10.05 11.69
C ILE A 167 23.45 -8.57 11.98
N GLY A 168 23.91 -7.82 11.00
CA GLY A 168 24.21 -6.38 11.12
C GLY A 168 22.99 -5.47 11.01
N GLU A 169 21.85 -5.96 10.50
CA GLU A 169 20.65 -5.16 10.32
C GLU A 169 19.41 -5.89 10.87
N VAL A 170 18.69 -5.21 11.78
CA VAL A 170 17.52 -5.79 12.43
C VAL A 170 16.50 -6.22 11.39
N THR A 171 16.16 -7.49 11.42
CA THR A 171 15.21 -8.12 10.49
C THR A 171 14.12 -8.84 11.28
N ALA A 172 12.87 -8.59 10.96
CA ALA A 172 11.73 -9.33 11.48
C ALA A 172 11.33 -10.44 10.52
N VAL A 173 11.06 -11.62 11.06
CA VAL A 173 10.59 -12.77 10.29
C VAL A 173 9.07 -12.84 10.36
N LEU A 174 8.44 -12.95 9.21
CA LEU A 174 7.00 -12.97 9.01
C LEU A 174 6.55 -14.35 8.53
N LYS A 175 5.58 -14.95 9.22
CA LYS A 175 4.92 -16.18 8.77
C LYS A 175 3.43 -15.96 8.72
N VAL A 176 2.82 -16.20 7.56
CA VAL A 176 1.37 -16.11 7.37
C VAL A 176 0.79 -17.51 7.33
N ILE A 177 -0.09 -17.80 8.27
CA ILE A 177 -0.77 -19.09 8.42
C ILE A 177 -2.24 -18.82 8.76
N ASN A 178 -3.16 -19.23 7.88
CA ASN A 178 -4.61 -19.20 8.14
C ASN A 178 -5.11 -17.88 8.76
N ASN A 179 -5.02 -16.76 8.07
CA ASN A 179 -5.45 -15.43 8.54
C ASN A 179 -4.78 -14.96 9.85
N LYS A 180 -3.61 -15.51 10.16
CA LYS A 180 -2.77 -15.08 11.26
C LYS A 180 -1.40 -14.71 10.73
N LEU A 181 -0.91 -13.54 11.15
CA LEU A 181 0.48 -13.14 10.95
C LEU A 181 1.25 -13.42 12.23
N GLU A 182 2.21 -14.30 12.12
CA GLU A 182 3.21 -14.50 13.15
C GLU A 182 4.44 -13.65 12.82
N VAL A 183 4.83 -12.81 13.76
CA VAL A 183 6.00 -11.94 13.62
C VAL A 183 6.95 -12.28 14.75
N TYR A 184 8.21 -12.55 14.44
CA TYR A 184 9.23 -12.65 15.45
C TYR A 184 10.51 -11.91 15.07
N ILE A 185 11.18 -11.40 16.07
CA ILE A 185 12.48 -10.77 15.93
C ILE A 185 13.49 -11.70 16.58
N PRO A 186 14.53 -12.18 15.85
CA PRO A 186 15.55 -13.08 16.36
C PRO A 186 16.24 -12.55 17.63
N GLN A 187 16.52 -13.44 18.56
CA GLN A 187 17.07 -13.09 19.88
C GLN A 187 18.44 -12.38 19.79
N ILE A 188 19.20 -12.63 18.75
CA ILE A 188 20.52 -12.04 18.56
C ILE A 188 20.47 -10.48 18.56
N TYR A 189 19.39 -9.90 18.06
CA TYR A 189 19.26 -8.45 18.03
C TYR A 189 18.97 -7.86 19.42
N PHE A 190 18.33 -8.60 20.31
CA PHE A 190 18.12 -8.20 21.70
C PHE A 190 19.41 -8.36 22.50
N THR A 191 20.13 -9.45 22.30
CA THR A 191 21.43 -9.71 22.98
C THR A 191 22.46 -8.63 22.63
N ASN A 192 22.44 -8.16 21.39
CA ASN A 192 23.33 -7.10 20.93
C ASN A 192 22.79 -5.69 21.17
N ASN A 193 21.71 -5.52 21.94
CA ASN A 193 21.06 -4.25 22.23
C ASN A 193 20.63 -3.44 21.00
N MET A 194 20.38 -4.13 19.87
CA MET A 194 19.97 -3.47 18.62
C MET A 194 18.47 -3.11 18.64
N VAL A 195 17.68 -3.81 19.44
CA VAL A 195 16.22 -3.59 19.58
C VAL A 195 15.85 -3.53 21.04
N SER A 196 15.13 -2.50 21.44
CA SER A 196 14.57 -2.32 22.79
C SER A 196 13.30 -1.47 22.71
N GLY A 197 12.48 -1.50 23.76
CA GLY A 197 11.29 -0.65 23.85
C GLY A 197 10.06 -1.27 23.24
N SER A 198 9.52 -0.70 22.17
CA SER A 198 8.25 -1.14 21.60
C SER A 198 8.41 -1.55 20.14
N VAL A 199 7.66 -2.57 19.75
CA VAL A 199 7.52 -3.03 18.36
C VAL A 199 6.08 -2.80 17.90
N ARG A 200 5.90 -2.17 16.75
CA ARG A 200 4.62 -2.02 16.07
C ARG A 200 4.66 -2.80 14.75
N VAL A 201 3.60 -3.55 14.54
CA VAL A 201 3.35 -4.29 13.30
C VAL A 201 2.13 -3.70 12.61
N ASP A 202 2.30 -3.25 11.38
CA ASP A 202 1.23 -2.77 10.52
C ASP A 202 0.96 -3.83 9.44
N ILE A 203 -0.22 -4.46 9.48
CA ILE A 203 -0.66 -5.47 8.52
C ILE A 203 -1.54 -4.79 7.49
N TYR A 204 -1.15 -4.87 6.24
CA TYR A 204 -1.91 -4.39 5.10
C TYR A 204 -2.77 -5.54 4.56
N GLN A 205 -4.06 -5.31 4.53
CA GLN A 205 -5.09 -6.29 4.16
C GLN A 205 -5.87 -5.77 2.96
N THR A 206 -6.24 -6.65 2.06
CA THR A 206 -7.03 -6.31 0.87
C THR A 206 -8.21 -7.25 0.70
N LYS A 207 -9.25 -6.79 0.05
CA LYS A 207 -10.35 -7.64 -0.41
C LYS A 207 -9.94 -8.55 -1.58
N GLY A 208 -8.76 -8.28 -2.18
CA GLY A 208 -8.29 -8.98 -3.37
C GLY A 208 -8.97 -8.46 -4.63
N GLU A 209 -9.50 -9.35 -5.43
CA GLU A 209 -10.23 -9.00 -6.65
C GLU A 209 -11.54 -8.29 -6.33
N ILE A 210 -11.75 -7.11 -6.91
CA ILE A 210 -12.96 -6.30 -6.76
C ILE A 210 -13.47 -5.80 -8.12
N SER A 211 -14.79 -5.55 -8.16
CA SER A 211 -15.45 -4.84 -9.26
C SER A 211 -16.56 -3.97 -8.67
N ILE A 212 -16.35 -2.66 -8.65
CA ILE A 212 -17.27 -1.69 -8.04
C ILE A 212 -17.57 -0.59 -9.05
N SER A 213 -18.86 -0.38 -9.33
CA SER A 213 -19.33 0.76 -10.09
C SER A 213 -19.64 1.90 -9.12
N LEU A 214 -18.91 3.00 -9.23
CA LEU A 214 -19.07 4.13 -8.31
C LEU A 214 -19.83 5.27 -8.98
N ASP A 215 -20.78 5.86 -8.25
CA ASP A 215 -21.49 7.06 -8.68
C ASP A 215 -20.60 8.29 -8.53
N LYS A 216 -20.82 9.25 -9.44
CA LYS A 216 -20.12 10.54 -9.37
C LYS A 216 -20.54 11.34 -8.13
N PHE A 217 -19.58 12.14 -7.62
CA PHE A 217 -19.81 13.08 -6.51
C PHE A 217 -20.43 12.46 -5.26
N LYS A 218 -20.09 11.23 -4.97
CA LYS A 218 -20.55 10.59 -3.75
C LYS A 218 -19.71 11.10 -2.57
N PRO A 219 -20.33 11.67 -1.52
CA PRO A 219 -19.59 12.04 -0.33
C PRO A 219 -18.98 10.78 0.29
N SER A 220 -17.72 10.87 0.68
CA SER A 220 -17.02 9.76 1.33
C SER A 220 -16.59 10.14 2.73
N SER A 221 -16.50 9.17 3.60
CA SER A 221 -15.85 9.33 4.88
C SER A 221 -14.33 9.43 4.67
N PHE A 222 -13.72 10.50 5.17
CA PHE A 222 -12.28 10.69 5.14
C PHE A 222 -11.68 10.46 6.52
N LYS A 223 -10.69 9.59 6.59
CA LYS A 223 -9.94 9.31 7.81
C LYS A 223 -8.46 9.47 7.56
N ALA A 224 -7.88 10.55 8.08
CA ALA A 224 -6.46 10.72 8.03
C ALA A 224 -5.77 9.67 8.92
N ARG A 225 -4.80 8.98 8.32
CA ARG A 225 -3.90 8.08 9.05
C ARG A 225 -2.49 8.64 8.99
N TRP A 226 -1.96 8.97 10.13
CA TRP A 226 -0.63 9.54 10.26
C TRP A 226 0.30 8.61 11.02
N ILE A 227 1.52 8.49 10.52
CA ILE A 227 2.60 7.71 11.12
C ILE A 227 3.82 8.64 11.29
N ALA A 228 4.20 8.89 12.53
CA ALA A 228 5.23 9.87 12.90
C ALA A 228 6.65 9.60 12.37
N ILE A 229 6.85 8.46 11.70
CA ILE A 229 8.14 8.11 11.08
C ILE A 229 8.29 8.64 9.66
N ASP A 230 7.19 9.01 9.01
CA ASP A 230 7.22 9.50 7.64
C ASP A 230 7.89 10.89 7.61
N LYS A 231 8.93 11.05 6.81
CA LYS A 231 9.68 12.33 6.74
C LYS A 231 8.80 13.49 6.26
N ALA A 232 7.82 13.18 5.43
CA ALA A 232 6.87 14.14 4.90
C ALA A 232 5.81 14.57 5.92
N ASP A 233 5.68 13.88 7.03
CA ASP A 233 4.68 14.17 8.03
C ASP A 233 5.00 15.48 8.78
N ASN A 234 4.47 16.56 8.25
CA ASN A 234 4.33 17.79 8.97
C ASN A 234 3.05 17.73 9.79
N THR A 235 3.17 17.44 11.09
CA THR A 235 2.04 17.22 12.01
C THR A 235 1.00 18.35 11.97
N VAL A 236 1.46 19.60 11.83
CA VAL A 236 0.57 20.77 11.82
C VAL A 236 -0.16 20.87 10.49
N ALA A 237 0.53 20.66 9.38
CA ALA A 237 -0.07 20.70 8.04
C ALA A 237 -1.06 19.54 7.83
N VAL A 238 -0.74 18.34 8.35
CA VAL A 238 -1.65 17.18 8.35
C VAL A 238 -2.89 17.44 9.19
N ALA A 239 -2.73 17.98 10.39
CA ALA A 239 -3.85 18.35 11.25
C ALA A 239 -4.75 19.43 10.62
N ALA A 240 -4.17 20.31 9.81
CA ALA A 240 -4.92 21.30 9.05
C ALA A 240 -5.80 20.68 7.96
N TRP A 241 -5.30 19.66 7.25
CA TRP A 241 -6.09 18.93 6.25
C TRP A 241 -7.34 18.26 6.85
N VAL A 242 -7.18 17.59 7.98
CA VAL A 242 -8.29 16.89 8.66
C VAL A 242 -9.46 17.80 9.02
N LYS A 243 -9.20 19.10 9.15
CA LYS A 243 -10.23 20.10 9.48
C LYS A 243 -11.03 20.59 8.29
N ILE A 244 -10.69 20.22 7.06
CA ILE A 244 -11.44 20.63 5.87
C ILE A 244 -12.72 19.79 5.78
N PRO A 245 -13.94 20.39 5.91
CA PRO A 245 -15.17 19.62 6.00
C PRO A 245 -15.68 19.12 4.65
N ASP A 246 -15.45 19.87 3.57
CA ASP A 246 -16.09 19.64 2.27
C ASP A 246 -15.12 19.01 1.27
N VAL A 247 -14.75 17.77 1.54
CA VAL A 247 -13.95 16.94 0.64
C VAL A 247 -14.87 15.93 -0.04
N PHE A 248 -14.93 15.98 -1.38
CA PHE A 248 -15.70 15.03 -2.18
C PHE A 248 -14.75 14.13 -2.95
N ILE A 249 -15.14 12.88 -3.09
CA ILE A 249 -14.38 11.91 -3.88
C ILE A 249 -15.32 11.16 -4.83
N TYR A 250 -14.88 10.94 -6.05
CA TYR A 250 -15.61 10.15 -7.03
C TYR A 250 -14.67 9.44 -8.00
N SER A 251 -15.19 8.44 -8.69
CA SER A 251 -14.53 7.79 -9.82
C SER A 251 -15.35 7.99 -11.09
N ASN A 252 -14.67 8.20 -12.21
CA ASN A 252 -15.31 8.28 -13.52
C ASN A 252 -15.56 6.91 -14.15
N GLU A 253 -14.94 5.88 -13.61
CA GLU A 253 -14.91 4.53 -14.17
C GLU A 253 -15.24 3.50 -13.09
N THR A 254 -15.69 2.33 -13.54
CA THR A 254 -15.80 1.16 -12.67
C THR A 254 -14.42 0.81 -12.12
N VAL A 255 -14.34 0.66 -10.81
CA VAL A 255 -13.12 0.21 -10.13
C VAL A 255 -13.03 -1.29 -10.22
N TYR A 256 -12.02 -1.80 -10.87
CA TYR A 256 -11.76 -3.23 -10.99
C TYR A 256 -10.28 -3.53 -10.79
N GLY A 257 -9.98 -4.77 -10.48
CA GLY A 257 -8.61 -5.27 -10.34
C GLY A 257 -8.35 -5.95 -9.00
N GLY A 258 -7.08 -6.06 -8.68
CA GLY A 258 -6.63 -6.88 -7.57
C GLY A 258 -6.55 -8.36 -7.93
N LYS A 259 -6.01 -9.15 -7.02
CA LYS A 259 -5.94 -10.62 -7.14
C LYS A 259 -6.19 -11.25 -5.78
N ASN A 260 -6.95 -12.30 -5.78
CA ASN A 260 -7.19 -13.10 -4.58
C ASN A 260 -5.94 -13.91 -4.22
N GLN A 261 -5.79 -14.18 -2.92
CA GLN A 261 -4.79 -15.11 -2.43
C GLN A 261 -4.99 -16.49 -3.08
N LEU A 262 -3.90 -17.13 -3.50
CA LEU A 262 -3.95 -18.47 -4.05
C LEU A 262 -4.39 -19.48 -2.98
N SER A 263 -5.36 -20.34 -3.33
CA SER A 263 -5.69 -21.50 -2.52
C SER A 263 -4.51 -22.50 -2.51
N PHE A 264 -4.52 -23.42 -1.53
CA PHE A 264 -3.48 -24.44 -1.47
C PHE A 264 -3.38 -25.27 -2.76
N ASP A 265 -4.51 -25.63 -3.35
CA ASP A 265 -4.55 -26.42 -4.59
C ASP A 265 -4.04 -25.62 -5.79
N GLN A 266 -4.40 -24.35 -5.90
CA GLN A 266 -3.88 -23.45 -6.93
C GLN A 266 -2.37 -23.24 -6.78
N LEU A 267 -1.88 -23.04 -5.54
CA LEU A 267 -0.46 -22.91 -5.26
C LEU A 267 0.28 -24.20 -5.62
N ARG A 268 -0.24 -25.36 -5.22
CA ARG A 268 0.33 -26.68 -5.56
C ARG A 268 0.42 -26.86 -7.07
N LYS A 269 -0.69 -26.58 -7.79
CA LYS A 269 -0.72 -26.65 -9.25
C LYS A 269 0.33 -25.77 -9.87
N ARG A 270 0.45 -24.54 -9.42
CA ARG A 270 1.42 -23.56 -9.95
C ARG A 270 2.88 -23.94 -9.68
N VAL A 271 3.17 -24.47 -8.48
CA VAL A 271 4.51 -25.01 -8.16
C VAL A 271 4.86 -26.18 -9.06
N MET A 272 3.90 -27.11 -9.27
CA MET A 272 4.13 -28.26 -10.14
C MET A 272 4.32 -27.84 -11.60
N THR A 273 3.54 -26.89 -12.08
CA THR A 273 3.65 -26.34 -13.45
C THR A 273 4.99 -25.66 -13.65
N ASN A 274 5.45 -24.84 -12.69
CA ASN A 274 6.75 -24.20 -12.76
C ASN A 274 7.89 -25.22 -12.73
N ALA A 275 7.81 -26.23 -11.86
CA ALA A 275 8.80 -27.28 -11.79
C ALA A 275 8.90 -28.11 -13.10
N ILE A 276 7.79 -28.26 -13.81
CA ILE A 276 7.76 -28.91 -15.14
C ILE A 276 8.32 -27.96 -16.21
N GLY A 277 8.01 -26.66 -16.12
CA GLY A 277 8.44 -25.64 -17.08
C GLY A 277 9.93 -25.28 -17.03
N ASP A 278 10.60 -25.55 -15.90
CA ASP A 278 12.04 -25.27 -15.73
C ASP A 278 12.97 -26.22 -16.50
N ARG A 279 12.42 -27.23 -17.18
CA ARG A 279 13.22 -28.09 -18.05
C ARG A 279 13.56 -27.34 -19.35
N ASN A 280 14.82 -27.38 -19.73
CA ASN A 280 15.34 -26.65 -20.90
C ASN A 280 14.70 -27.06 -22.24
N VAL A 281 14.14 -28.26 -22.32
CA VAL A 281 13.43 -28.76 -23.52
C VAL A 281 12.11 -29.40 -23.08
N PRO A 282 10.96 -28.81 -23.41
CA PRO A 282 9.68 -29.43 -23.12
C PRO A 282 9.45 -30.64 -24.07
N ILE A 283 9.25 -31.81 -23.48
CA ILE A 283 9.08 -33.06 -24.23
C ILE A 283 7.62 -33.50 -24.31
N THR A 284 6.80 -33.11 -23.32
CA THR A 284 5.38 -33.48 -23.26
C THR A 284 4.48 -32.26 -23.53
N ASN A 285 3.25 -32.51 -23.97
CA ASN A 285 2.25 -31.44 -24.17
C ASN A 285 2.04 -30.61 -22.87
N ALA A 286 2.03 -31.27 -21.71
CA ALA A 286 1.92 -30.58 -20.43
C ALA A 286 3.13 -29.65 -20.15
N GLN A 287 4.33 -30.04 -20.54
CA GLN A 287 5.54 -29.22 -20.41
C GLN A 287 5.55 -28.07 -21.40
N ILE A 288 5.05 -28.28 -22.63
CA ILE A 288 4.92 -27.23 -23.65
C ILE A 288 3.89 -26.19 -23.17
N THR A 289 2.72 -26.63 -22.70
CA THR A 289 1.69 -25.77 -22.13
C THR A 289 2.27 -24.93 -21.00
N ALA A 290 2.90 -25.58 -20.01
CA ALA A 290 3.50 -24.88 -18.88
C ALA A 290 4.59 -23.87 -19.30
N HIS A 291 5.41 -24.23 -20.31
CA HIS A 291 6.45 -23.33 -20.80
C HIS A 291 5.90 -22.09 -21.50
N ILE A 292 4.79 -22.21 -22.23
CA ILE A 292 4.12 -21.12 -22.91
C ILE A 292 3.38 -20.23 -21.90
N GLU A 293 2.63 -20.81 -20.96
CA GLU A 293 1.91 -20.10 -19.90
C GLU A 293 2.86 -19.32 -18.98
N ASN A 294 4.02 -19.88 -18.66
CA ASN A 294 5.06 -19.20 -17.87
C ASN A 294 5.66 -17.96 -18.56
N ARG A 295 5.51 -17.87 -19.88
CA ARG A 295 5.88 -16.67 -20.66
C ARG A 295 4.76 -15.65 -20.79
N GLY A 296 3.63 -15.88 -20.14
CA GLY A 296 2.48 -14.96 -20.12
C GLY A 296 1.50 -15.11 -21.29
N PHE A 297 1.53 -16.26 -21.98
CA PHE A 297 0.58 -16.56 -23.05
C PHE A 297 -0.48 -17.55 -22.58
N ASP A 298 -1.73 -17.27 -22.87
CA ASP A 298 -2.84 -18.21 -22.65
C ASP A 298 -2.97 -19.16 -23.82
N ILE A 299 -3.06 -20.47 -23.54
CA ILE A 299 -3.27 -21.49 -24.57
C ILE A 299 -4.76 -21.73 -24.73
N VAL A 300 -5.30 -21.34 -25.87
CA VAL A 300 -6.72 -21.54 -26.20
C VAL A 300 -6.95 -22.93 -26.78
N LYS A 301 -5.99 -23.49 -27.53
CA LYS A 301 -6.12 -24.78 -28.20
C LYS A 301 -4.76 -25.39 -28.52
N THR A 302 -4.62 -26.68 -28.27
CA THR A 302 -3.45 -27.46 -28.68
C THR A 302 -3.88 -28.54 -29.68
N VAL A 303 -3.16 -28.69 -30.78
CA VAL A 303 -3.42 -29.70 -31.82
C VAL A 303 -2.17 -30.54 -32.02
N ASP A 304 -2.31 -31.86 -31.89
CA ASP A 304 -1.25 -32.77 -32.25
C ASP A 304 -1.22 -32.96 -33.78
N LEU A 305 -0.14 -32.51 -34.41
CA LEU A 305 0.05 -32.57 -35.88
C LEU A 305 0.17 -34.00 -36.41
N VAL A 306 0.57 -34.96 -35.60
CA VAL A 306 0.74 -36.35 -36.00
C VAL A 306 -0.57 -37.11 -35.98
N THR A 307 -1.36 -36.91 -34.92
CA THR A 307 -2.62 -37.62 -34.74
C THR A 307 -3.84 -36.78 -35.07
N ASN A 308 -3.64 -35.50 -35.38
CA ASN A 308 -4.69 -34.50 -35.60
C ASN A 308 -5.74 -34.45 -34.45
N ARG A 309 -5.33 -34.87 -33.24
CA ARG A 309 -6.17 -34.83 -32.04
C ARG A 309 -6.08 -33.48 -31.37
N ILE A 310 -7.23 -32.97 -30.97
CA ILE A 310 -7.37 -31.74 -30.21
C ILE A 310 -7.38 -32.12 -28.73
N PHE A 311 -6.50 -31.49 -27.97
CA PHE A 311 -6.49 -31.60 -26.52
C PHE A 311 -7.09 -30.30 -25.94
N HIS A 312 -8.07 -30.44 -25.09
CA HIS A 312 -8.74 -29.34 -24.39
C HIS A 312 -8.17 -29.19 -22.98
#